data_5f5059fb9ac6cafcf86aafb12e0d7ff7
#
_entry.id   5f5059fb9ac6cafcf86aafb12e0d7ff7
#
_cell.length_a   1.000
_cell.length_b   1.000
_cell.length_c   1.000
_cell.angle_alpha   90.00
_cell.angle_beta   90.00
_cell.angle_gamma   90.00
#
_symmetry.space_group_name_H-M   'P 1'
#
loop_
_entity.id
_entity.type
_entity.pdbx_description
1 polymer ?
#
loop_
_entity_poly.entity_id
_entity_poly.type
_entity_poly.pdbx_seq_one_letter_code
_entity_poly.pdbx_strand_id
1 'polypeptide(L)'
;MEDKTPIISFRNADIVNGEATVIYGLDMDVFPGDFVYIVGKVGTGKTSIIRTIISENPLYKGSGTVCGYDLKVIKEKEIPYLRRKMGVVFQDFQLLMDRTVEDNLLFVLQATGWKNEEQMHKRITTVLKAVGMELKAHKMPHQLSGGEQQRIAIARSLLNEPQVIIADEPTGNLDTETADGIMKLLTGINKDKGTAIVMVTHNRQIFEKYPGRVMICKDETCYEQKADEVIDLDITI
;
A
#
# COMPACT_ATOMS: atom_id res chain seq x y z
N MET A 1 17.79 14.56 18.03
CA MET A 1 16.96 13.95 16.96
C MET A 1 16.60 12.56 17.47
N GLU A 2 15.33 12.27 17.68
CA GLU A 2 14.94 10.90 18.00
C GLU A 2 15.33 10.02 16.81
N ASP A 3 16.08 8.98 17.08
CA ASP A 3 16.51 7.96 16.11
C ASP A 3 15.24 7.17 15.71
N LYS A 4 14.50 7.69 14.70
CA LYS A 4 13.28 7.03 14.22
C LYS A 4 13.69 5.77 13.47
N THR A 5 13.31 4.62 14.01
CA THR A 5 13.50 3.33 13.33
C THR A 5 12.61 3.27 12.08
N PRO A 6 13.13 2.95 10.88
CA PRO A 6 12.32 2.84 9.69
C PRO A 6 11.34 1.65 9.79
N ILE A 7 10.12 1.82 9.27
CA ILE A 7 9.12 0.75 9.13
C ILE A 7 9.53 -0.21 8.00
N ILE A 8 10.08 0.35 6.92
CA ILE A 8 10.64 -0.40 5.79
C ILE A 8 12.06 0.08 5.58
N SER A 9 13.00 -0.85 5.45
CA SER A 9 14.40 -0.53 5.12
C SER A 9 14.96 -1.59 4.18
N PHE A 10 15.48 -1.16 3.04
CA PHE A 10 16.27 -1.98 2.12
C PHE A 10 17.68 -1.43 2.00
N ARG A 11 18.68 -2.33 1.90
CA ARG A 11 20.08 -1.96 1.67
C ARG A 11 20.69 -2.88 0.63
N ASN A 12 21.12 -2.28 -0.48
CA ASN A 12 21.72 -2.97 -1.63
C ASN A 12 20.92 -4.23 -2.02
N ALA A 13 19.58 -4.09 -2.02
CA ALA A 13 18.63 -5.20 -2.19
C ALA A 13 18.32 -5.41 -3.66
N ASP A 14 18.47 -6.65 -4.16
CA ASP A 14 18.03 -7.02 -5.50
C ASP A 14 16.59 -7.51 -5.43
N ILE A 15 15.70 -6.89 -6.22
CA ILE A 15 14.28 -7.21 -6.29
C ILE A 15 14.04 -8.15 -7.48
N VAL A 16 13.33 -9.24 -7.21
CA VAL A 16 13.06 -10.28 -8.21
C VAL A 16 11.59 -10.32 -8.66
N ASN A 17 11.38 -10.82 -9.88
CA ASN A 17 10.08 -11.23 -10.39
C ASN A 17 10.24 -12.65 -10.99
N GLY A 18 9.75 -13.65 -10.27
CA GLY A 18 10.09 -15.04 -10.56
C GLY A 18 11.60 -15.27 -10.38
N GLU A 19 12.28 -15.75 -11.42
CA GLU A 19 13.73 -16.00 -11.41
C GLU A 19 14.56 -14.79 -11.85
N ALA A 20 13.92 -13.76 -12.43
CA ALA A 20 14.63 -12.60 -12.98
C ALA A 20 14.77 -11.49 -11.94
N THR A 21 15.98 -10.94 -11.80
CA THR A 21 16.19 -9.67 -11.06
C THR A 21 15.70 -8.53 -11.94
N VAL A 22 14.79 -7.71 -11.40
CA VAL A 22 14.17 -6.57 -12.11
C VAL A 22 14.63 -5.22 -11.57
N ILE A 23 15.19 -5.18 -10.35
CA ILE A 23 15.84 -4.00 -9.78
C ILE A 23 17.07 -4.46 -9.02
N TYR A 24 18.20 -3.81 -9.27
CA TYR A 24 19.47 -4.08 -8.61
C TYR A 24 19.77 -3.02 -7.56
N GLY A 25 20.25 -3.44 -6.40
CA GLY A 25 20.84 -2.60 -5.38
C GLY A 25 19.89 -1.55 -4.81
N LEU A 26 18.62 -1.88 -4.57
CA LEU A 26 17.65 -0.96 -3.95
C LEU A 26 18.11 -0.52 -2.56
N ASP A 27 18.21 0.80 -2.36
CA ASP A 27 18.33 1.45 -1.05
C ASP A 27 17.07 2.29 -0.81
N MET A 28 16.30 1.98 0.24
CA MET A 28 15.05 2.67 0.55
C MET A 28 14.75 2.60 2.04
N ASP A 29 14.42 3.75 2.64
CA ASP A 29 13.85 3.83 3.99
C ASP A 29 12.48 4.49 3.96
N VAL A 30 11.55 3.92 4.74
CA VAL A 30 10.23 4.51 5.00
C VAL A 30 10.03 4.61 6.50
N PHE A 31 9.78 5.82 6.98
CA PHE A 31 9.57 6.11 8.40
C PHE A 31 8.08 6.29 8.72
N PRO A 32 7.68 6.21 10.01
CA PRO A 32 6.33 6.55 10.44
C PRO A 32 5.93 7.95 9.93
N GLY A 33 4.75 8.03 9.29
CA GLY A 33 4.22 9.27 8.74
C GLY A 33 4.75 9.65 7.35
N ASP A 34 5.68 8.90 6.77
CA ASP A 34 6.13 9.14 5.40
C ASP A 34 5.00 8.87 4.39
N PHE A 35 4.99 9.67 3.32
CA PHE A 35 4.25 9.39 2.08
C PHE A 35 5.28 9.22 0.96
N VAL A 36 5.44 7.99 0.45
CA VAL A 36 6.46 7.65 -0.54
C VAL A 36 5.77 7.18 -1.82
N TYR A 37 6.07 7.83 -2.92
CA TYR A 37 5.68 7.40 -4.26
C TYR A 37 6.77 6.55 -4.90
N ILE A 38 6.39 5.45 -5.55
CA ILE A 38 7.25 4.66 -6.42
C ILE A 38 6.73 4.85 -7.84
N VAL A 39 7.52 5.54 -8.67
CA VAL A 39 7.13 5.94 -10.02
C VAL A 39 8.06 5.34 -11.07
N GLY A 40 7.59 5.22 -12.30
CA GLY A 40 8.37 4.68 -13.44
C GLY A 40 7.48 4.10 -14.50
N LYS A 41 8.05 3.76 -15.66
CA LYS A 41 7.33 3.14 -16.79
C LYS A 41 6.72 1.77 -16.40
N VAL A 42 5.76 1.30 -17.18
CA VAL A 42 5.23 -0.07 -17.02
C VAL A 42 6.38 -1.07 -17.22
N GLY A 43 6.44 -2.10 -16.38
CA GLY A 43 7.48 -3.13 -16.46
C GLY A 43 8.80 -2.82 -15.72
N THR A 44 8.97 -1.64 -15.10
CA THR A 44 10.21 -1.27 -14.38
C THR A 44 10.38 -1.89 -12.98
N GLY A 45 9.54 -2.86 -12.60
CA GLY A 45 9.71 -3.58 -11.32
C GLY A 45 8.99 -2.97 -10.11
N LYS A 46 8.18 -1.90 -10.27
CA LYS A 46 7.46 -1.25 -9.15
C LYS A 46 6.58 -2.21 -8.34
N THR A 47 5.74 -2.99 -9.02
CA THR A 47 4.90 -4.02 -8.38
C THR A 47 5.75 -5.11 -7.72
N SER A 48 6.95 -5.40 -8.25
CA SER A 48 7.87 -6.38 -7.63
C SER A 48 8.45 -5.85 -6.31
N ILE A 49 8.69 -4.54 -6.18
CA ILE A 49 9.04 -3.94 -4.88
C ILE A 49 7.91 -4.17 -3.88
N ILE A 50 6.66 -3.87 -4.26
CA ILE A 50 5.49 -4.12 -3.40
C ILE A 50 5.40 -5.59 -2.99
N ARG A 51 5.52 -6.52 -3.94
CA ARG A 51 5.48 -7.96 -3.67
C ARG A 51 6.59 -8.42 -2.72
N THR A 52 7.78 -7.80 -2.81
CA THR A 52 8.87 -8.08 -1.87
C THR A 52 8.53 -7.53 -0.47
N ILE A 53 7.99 -6.31 -0.37
CA ILE A 53 7.58 -5.72 0.91
C ILE A 53 6.54 -6.61 1.63
N ILE A 54 5.55 -7.16 0.91
CA ILE A 54 4.51 -8.02 1.48
C ILE A 54 4.93 -9.50 1.57
N SER A 55 6.20 -9.81 1.32
CA SER A 55 6.78 -11.17 1.33
C SER A 55 6.03 -12.14 0.40
N GLU A 56 5.68 -11.71 -0.80
CA GLU A 56 5.28 -12.58 -1.91
C GLU A 56 6.50 -12.99 -2.74
N ASN A 57 7.43 -12.05 -2.96
CA ASN A 57 8.70 -12.34 -3.60
C ASN A 57 9.79 -12.48 -2.52
N PRO A 58 10.69 -13.45 -2.67
CA PRO A 58 11.81 -13.61 -1.75
C PRO A 58 12.88 -12.53 -1.94
N LEU A 59 13.68 -12.27 -0.90
CA LEU A 59 14.85 -11.41 -0.95
C LEU A 59 16.12 -12.24 -0.88
N TYR A 60 16.85 -12.37 -1.99
CA TYR A 60 18.07 -13.19 -2.05
C TYR A 60 19.35 -12.39 -1.76
N LYS A 61 19.45 -11.16 -2.26
CA LYS A 61 20.65 -10.32 -2.12
C LYS A 61 20.34 -9.02 -1.41
N GLY A 62 21.30 -8.48 -0.69
CA GLY A 62 21.17 -7.31 0.16
C GLY A 62 20.51 -7.64 1.50
N SER A 63 19.91 -6.65 2.14
CA SER A 63 19.09 -6.80 3.33
C SER A 63 17.76 -6.03 3.19
N GLY A 64 16.72 -6.51 3.86
CA GLY A 64 15.42 -5.86 3.85
C GLY A 64 14.67 -6.15 5.16
N THR A 65 14.22 -5.11 5.83
CA THR A 65 13.37 -5.23 7.01
C THR A 65 12.05 -4.52 6.78
N VAL A 66 10.94 -5.15 7.19
CA VAL A 66 9.59 -4.58 7.08
C VAL A 66 8.85 -4.83 8.39
N CYS A 67 8.36 -3.78 9.02
CA CYS A 67 7.63 -3.84 10.29
C CYS A 67 8.35 -4.68 11.37
N GLY A 68 9.70 -4.64 11.38
CA GLY A 68 10.57 -5.38 12.32
C GLY A 68 10.86 -6.83 11.92
N TYR A 69 10.43 -7.30 10.75
CA TYR A 69 10.78 -8.62 10.21
C TYR A 69 11.90 -8.51 9.17
N ASP A 70 12.91 -9.35 9.27
CA ASP A 70 13.95 -9.50 8.25
C ASP A 70 13.44 -10.41 7.13
N LEU A 71 13.26 -9.84 5.93
CA LEU A 71 12.70 -10.55 4.78
C LEU A 71 13.59 -11.66 4.24
N LYS A 72 14.88 -11.64 4.57
CA LYS A 72 15.85 -12.66 4.10
C LYS A 72 15.71 -13.98 4.84
N VAL A 73 15.25 -13.93 6.08
CA VAL A 73 15.17 -15.11 6.98
C VAL A 73 13.76 -15.37 7.51
N ILE A 74 12.78 -14.55 7.13
CA ILE A 74 11.38 -14.72 7.54
C ILE A 74 10.86 -16.10 7.15
N LYS A 75 10.18 -16.75 8.08
CA LYS A 75 9.59 -18.08 7.85
C LYS A 75 8.14 -17.92 7.36
N GLU A 76 7.67 -18.87 6.55
CA GLU A 76 6.29 -18.87 6.04
C GLU A 76 5.22 -18.64 7.13
N LYS A 77 5.39 -19.27 8.30
CA LYS A 77 4.49 -19.10 9.45
C LYS A 77 4.47 -17.68 10.03
N GLU A 78 5.48 -16.86 9.76
CA GLU A 78 5.61 -15.48 10.25
C GLU A 78 5.00 -14.47 9.28
N ILE A 79 4.91 -14.80 7.97
CA ILE A 79 4.36 -13.93 6.94
C ILE A 79 2.96 -13.41 7.26
N PRO A 80 2.00 -14.22 7.78
CA PRO A 80 0.70 -13.70 8.17
C PRO A 80 0.76 -12.63 9.28
N TYR A 81 1.72 -12.73 10.20
CA TYR A 81 1.91 -11.74 11.26
C TYR A 81 2.54 -10.45 10.75
N LEU A 82 3.49 -10.56 9.80
CA LEU A 82 4.01 -9.41 9.08
C LEU A 82 2.87 -8.68 8.34
N ARG A 83 2.08 -9.41 7.54
CA ARG A 83 0.98 -8.83 6.75
C ARG A 83 -0.12 -8.19 7.60
N ARG A 84 -0.33 -8.62 8.86
CA ARG A 84 -1.26 -7.95 9.79
C ARG A 84 -0.81 -6.55 10.20
N LYS A 85 0.50 -6.25 10.13
CA LYS A 85 1.06 -4.94 10.47
C LYS A 85 0.99 -3.95 9.31
N MET A 86 0.54 -4.37 8.14
CA MET A 86 0.41 -3.53 6.95
C MET A 86 -1.00 -3.63 6.35
N GLY A 87 -1.42 -2.56 5.69
CA GLY A 87 -2.60 -2.54 4.84
C GLY A 87 -2.18 -2.66 3.39
N VAL A 88 -2.95 -3.38 2.56
CA VAL A 88 -2.69 -3.44 1.11
C VAL A 88 -3.93 -2.99 0.37
N VAL A 89 -3.73 -2.11 -0.61
CA VAL A 89 -4.77 -1.56 -1.48
C VAL A 89 -4.33 -1.78 -2.93
N PHE A 90 -5.12 -2.53 -3.70
CA PHE A 90 -4.86 -2.84 -5.10
C PHE A 90 -5.74 -2.02 -6.05
N GLN A 91 -5.34 -1.93 -7.31
CA GLN A 91 -6.04 -1.24 -8.38
C GLN A 91 -7.42 -1.87 -8.69
N ASP A 92 -7.54 -3.20 -8.58
CA ASP A 92 -8.74 -3.99 -8.89
C ASP A 92 -9.63 -4.26 -7.66
N PHE A 93 -9.45 -3.47 -6.59
CA PHE A 93 -10.16 -3.51 -5.31
C PHE A 93 -10.07 -4.85 -4.55
N GLN A 94 -10.05 -5.99 -5.23
CA GLN A 94 -10.01 -7.36 -4.68
C GLN A 94 -11.06 -7.60 -3.58
N LEU A 95 -12.29 -7.16 -3.81
CA LEU A 95 -13.42 -7.44 -2.92
C LEU A 95 -14.05 -8.79 -3.26
N LEU A 96 -14.51 -9.51 -2.24
CA LEU A 96 -15.28 -10.74 -2.41
C LEU A 96 -16.67 -10.37 -2.91
N MET A 97 -16.97 -10.72 -4.17
CA MET A 97 -18.17 -10.27 -4.88
C MET A 97 -19.46 -10.99 -4.43
N ASP A 98 -19.32 -12.10 -3.74
CA ASP A 98 -20.39 -12.95 -3.17
C ASP A 98 -20.78 -12.55 -1.74
N ARG A 99 -20.22 -11.48 -1.20
CA ARG A 99 -20.39 -11.03 0.18
C ARG A 99 -20.69 -9.54 0.25
N THR A 100 -21.41 -9.13 1.31
CA THR A 100 -21.65 -7.71 1.60
C THR A 100 -20.34 -6.99 1.94
N VAL A 101 -20.39 -5.66 1.98
CA VAL A 101 -19.27 -4.84 2.46
C VAL A 101 -18.87 -5.24 3.88
N GLU A 102 -19.85 -5.39 4.78
CA GLU A 102 -19.60 -5.80 6.17
C GLU A 102 -18.94 -7.18 6.23
N ASP A 103 -19.44 -8.17 5.48
CA ASP A 103 -18.88 -9.52 5.45
C ASP A 103 -17.48 -9.57 4.85
N ASN A 104 -17.17 -8.70 3.87
CA ASN A 104 -15.81 -8.52 3.36
C ASN A 104 -14.83 -8.08 4.46
N LEU A 105 -15.26 -7.15 5.31
CA LEU A 105 -14.44 -6.63 6.42
C LEU A 105 -14.37 -7.64 7.58
N LEU A 106 -15.50 -8.28 7.91
CA LEU A 106 -15.59 -9.29 8.95
C LEU A 106 -14.68 -10.48 8.64
N PHE A 107 -14.68 -10.95 7.40
CA PHE A 107 -13.80 -12.03 6.95
C PHE A 107 -12.33 -11.75 7.26
N VAL A 108 -11.86 -10.53 7.02
CA VAL A 108 -10.46 -10.16 7.31
C VAL A 108 -10.17 -10.18 8.81
N LEU A 109 -11.07 -9.64 9.64
CA LEU A 109 -10.90 -9.65 11.10
C LEU A 109 -10.83 -11.08 11.63
N GLN A 110 -11.75 -11.96 11.19
CA GLN A 110 -11.75 -13.37 11.55
C GLN A 110 -10.45 -14.08 11.12
N ALA A 111 -10.03 -13.88 9.86
CA ALA A 111 -8.79 -14.45 9.31
C ALA A 111 -7.54 -13.94 10.04
N THR A 112 -7.59 -12.75 10.61
CA THR A 112 -6.48 -12.16 11.39
C THR A 112 -6.57 -12.46 12.89
N GLY A 113 -7.52 -13.31 13.32
CA GLY A 113 -7.55 -13.88 14.67
C GLY A 113 -8.38 -13.10 15.68
N TRP A 114 -9.20 -12.15 15.24
CA TRP A 114 -10.19 -11.53 16.10
C TRP A 114 -11.26 -12.56 16.50
N LYS A 115 -11.68 -12.56 17.75
CA LYS A 115 -12.64 -13.54 18.29
C LYS A 115 -13.90 -12.91 18.88
N ASN A 116 -13.84 -11.66 19.28
CA ASN A 116 -14.97 -10.96 19.90
C ASN A 116 -15.79 -10.25 18.83
N GLU A 117 -17.02 -10.72 18.60
CA GLU A 117 -17.94 -10.21 17.58
C GLU A 117 -18.28 -8.72 17.79
N GLU A 118 -18.53 -8.30 19.03
CA GLU A 118 -18.85 -6.91 19.34
C GLU A 118 -17.69 -5.97 18.98
N GLN A 119 -16.46 -6.38 19.30
CA GLN A 119 -15.26 -5.61 18.92
C GLN A 119 -15.06 -5.58 17.42
N MET A 120 -15.34 -6.68 16.70
CA MET A 120 -15.26 -6.71 15.24
C MET A 120 -16.25 -5.75 14.61
N HIS A 121 -17.54 -5.77 15.00
CA HIS A 121 -18.55 -4.85 14.48
C HIS A 121 -18.23 -3.39 14.80
N LYS A 122 -17.76 -3.11 16.02
CA LYS A 122 -17.29 -1.76 16.40
C LYS A 122 -16.13 -1.31 15.51
N ARG A 123 -15.17 -2.20 15.22
CA ARG A 123 -14.04 -1.91 14.35
C ARG A 123 -14.47 -1.65 12.91
N ILE A 124 -15.36 -2.48 12.36
CA ILE A 124 -15.96 -2.31 11.03
C ILE A 124 -16.64 -0.94 10.93
N THR A 125 -17.48 -0.60 11.88
CA THR A 125 -18.15 0.71 11.92
C THR A 125 -17.15 1.86 11.93
N THR A 126 -16.09 1.73 12.72
CA THR A 126 -15.03 2.76 12.82
C THR A 126 -14.31 2.97 11.49
N VAL A 127 -13.91 1.88 10.80
CA VAL A 127 -13.20 2.02 9.52
C VAL A 127 -14.12 2.45 8.40
N LEU A 128 -15.37 2.01 8.36
CA LEU A 128 -16.37 2.48 7.38
C LEU A 128 -16.64 3.98 7.55
N LYS A 129 -16.76 4.48 8.78
CA LYS A 129 -16.90 5.90 9.06
C LYS A 129 -15.67 6.69 8.59
N ALA A 130 -14.47 6.17 8.82
CA ALA A 130 -13.22 6.82 8.41
C ALA A 130 -13.12 7.02 6.90
N VAL A 131 -13.79 6.19 6.10
CA VAL A 131 -13.81 6.30 4.64
C VAL A 131 -15.14 6.85 4.08
N GLY A 132 -16.09 7.24 4.95
CA GLY A 132 -17.39 7.81 4.57
C GLY A 132 -18.34 6.79 3.93
N MET A 133 -18.31 5.53 4.40
CA MET A 133 -19.08 4.41 3.83
C MET A 133 -19.96 3.70 4.86
N GLU A 134 -20.24 4.30 6.00
CA GLU A 134 -21.02 3.70 7.10
C GLU A 134 -22.42 3.26 6.68
N LEU A 135 -23.06 3.96 5.76
CA LEU A 135 -24.40 3.64 5.27
C LEU A 135 -24.43 2.53 4.20
N LYS A 136 -23.27 2.03 3.80
CA LYS A 136 -23.10 1.06 2.71
C LYS A 136 -22.73 -0.34 3.19
N ALA A 137 -22.68 -0.60 4.52
CA ALA A 137 -22.25 -1.88 5.11
C ALA A 137 -23.00 -3.10 4.53
N HIS A 138 -24.31 -2.97 4.31
CA HIS A 138 -25.21 -4.01 3.80
C HIS A 138 -25.16 -4.21 2.28
N LYS A 139 -24.46 -3.35 1.54
CA LYS A 139 -24.38 -3.42 0.07
C LYS A 139 -23.43 -4.52 -0.39
N MET A 140 -23.75 -5.09 -1.57
CA MET A 140 -22.82 -5.97 -2.29
C MET A 140 -21.83 -5.11 -3.11
N PRO A 141 -20.59 -5.56 -3.37
CA PRO A 141 -19.62 -4.80 -4.15
C PRO A 141 -20.13 -4.34 -5.52
N HIS A 142 -20.88 -5.18 -6.24
CA HIS A 142 -21.45 -4.83 -7.55
C HIS A 142 -22.52 -3.71 -7.50
N GLN A 143 -22.99 -3.32 -6.32
CA GLN A 143 -23.93 -2.21 -6.09
C GLN A 143 -23.21 -0.90 -5.80
N LEU A 144 -21.87 -0.90 -5.80
CA LEU A 144 -21.03 0.24 -5.49
C LEU A 144 -20.34 0.76 -6.75
N SER A 145 -20.15 2.08 -6.83
CA SER A 145 -19.26 2.68 -7.83
C SER A 145 -17.81 2.25 -7.62
N GLY A 146 -16.94 2.41 -8.62
CA GLY A 146 -15.51 2.09 -8.49
C GLY A 146 -14.83 2.86 -7.34
N GLY A 147 -15.14 4.15 -7.18
CA GLY A 147 -14.65 4.95 -6.07
C GLY A 147 -15.15 4.48 -4.71
N GLU A 148 -16.41 4.03 -4.60
CA GLU A 148 -16.94 3.43 -3.38
C GLU A 148 -16.27 2.09 -3.06
N GLN A 149 -16.04 1.23 -4.08
CA GLN A 149 -15.30 -0.03 -3.91
C GLN A 149 -13.87 0.23 -3.44
N GLN A 150 -13.20 1.25 -3.98
CA GLN A 150 -11.86 1.63 -3.53
C GLN A 150 -11.85 2.14 -2.08
N ARG A 151 -12.85 2.92 -1.67
CA ARG A 151 -13.01 3.31 -0.26
C ARG A 151 -13.18 2.10 0.66
N ILE A 152 -13.93 1.07 0.23
CA ILE A 152 -14.05 -0.18 1.00
C ILE A 152 -12.71 -0.95 1.04
N ALA A 153 -11.95 -1.00 -0.06
CA ALA A 153 -10.61 -1.59 -0.06
C ALA A 153 -9.66 -0.86 0.90
N ILE A 154 -9.74 0.48 0.97
CA ILE A 154 -9.02 1.28 1.96
C ILE A 154 -9.52 0.98 3.39
N ALA A 155 -10.84 0.92 3.64
CA ALA A 155 -11.38 0.54 4.95
C ALA A 155 -10.85 -0.83 5.40
N ARG A 156 -10.82 -1.80 4.48
CA ARG A 156 -10.26 -3.14 4.72
C ARG A 156 -8.79 -3.07 5.13
N SER A 157 -8.00 -2.25 4.47
CA SER A 157 -6.57 -2.07 4.79
C SER A 157 -6.34 -1.49 6.19
N LEU A 158 -7.31 -0.74 6.74
CA LEU A 158 -7.22 -0.10 8.05
C LEU A 158 -7.61 -1.00 9.23
N LEU A 159 -8.20 -2.17 8.99
CA LEU A 159 -8.81 -3.02 10.03
C LEU A 159 -7.87 -3.37 11.18
N ASN A 160 -6.62 -3.71 10.90
CA ASN A 160 -5.63 -4.11 11.90
C ASN A 160 -4.70 -2.97 12.35
N GLU A 161 -5.10 -1.70 12.15
CA GLU A 161 -4.29 -0.52 12.53
C GLU A 161 -2.86 -0.58 11.98
N PRO A 162 -2.71 -0.62 10.65
CA PRO A 162 -1.42 -0.87 10.03
C PRO A 162 -0.41 0.24 10.31
N GLN A 163 0.86 -0.13 10.41
CA GLN A 163 1.97 0.82 10.48
C GLN A 163 2.24 1.49 9.13
N VAL A 164 1.95 0.77 8.04
CA VAL A 164 2.12 1.24 6.66
C VAL A 164 0.98 0.73 5.78
N ILE A 165 0.53 1.56 4.84
CA ILE A 165 -0.36 1.16 3.74
C ILE A 165 0.47 1.08 2.47
N ILE A 166 0.41 -0.08 1.81
CA ILE A 166 0.99 -0.33 0.50
C ILE A 166 -0.13 -0.23 -0.53
N ALA A 167 -0.02 0.72 -1.46
CA ALA A 167 -1.04 1.00 -2.46
C ALA A 167 -0.47 0.81 -3.87
N ASP A 168 -0.97 -0.18 -4.61
CA ASP A 168 -0.57 -0.44 -5.99
C ASP A 168 -1.61 0.15 -6.94
N GLU A 169 -1.28 1.28 -7.59
CA GLU A 169 -2.13 2.03 -8.53
C GLU A 169 -3.57 2.28 -8.00
N PRO A 170 -3.76 2.78 -6.76
CA PRO A 170 -5.08 2.83 -6.11
C PRO A 170 -6.09 3.75 -6.78
N THR A 171 -5.66 4.51 -7.77
CA THR A 171 -6.51 5.47 -8.52
C THR A 171 -6.56 5.18 -10.02
N GLY A 172 -5.87 4.11 -10.48
CA GLY A 172 -5.69 3.83 -11.91
C GLY A 172 -6.98 3.56 -12.70
N ASN A 173 -8.03 3.06 -12.04
CA ASN A 173 -9.33 2.74 -12.65
C ASN A 173 -10.42 3.79 -12.34
N LEU A 174 -10.05 4.99 -11.86
CA LEU A 174 -10.97 6.01 -11.40
C LEU A 174 -10.88 7.27 -12.27
N ASP A 175 -12.00 7.98 -12.41
CA ASP A 175 -11.99 9.31 -12.98
C ASP A 175 -11.22 10.30 -12.08
N THR A 176 -10.85 11.45 -12.65
CA THR A 176 -9.98 12.44 -11.96
C THR A 176 -10.57 12.96 -10.65
N GLU A 177 -11.88 13.19 -10.59
CA GLU A 177 -12.54 13.73 -9.38
C GLU A 177 -12.57 12.66 -8.28
N THR A 178 -12.94 11.44 -8.63
CA THR A 178 -12.94 10.29 -7.71
C THR A 178 -11.52 9.99 -7.22
N ALA A 179 -10.52 10.01 -8.12
CA ALA A 179 -9.12 9.82 -7.77
C ALA A 179 -8.64 10.88 -6.77
N ASP A 180 -9.01 12.14 -6.97
CA ASP A 180 -8.71 13.24 -6.03
C ASP A 180 -9.33 12.98 -4.64
N GLY A 181 -10.56 12.49 -4.60
CA GLY A 181 -11.24 12.09 -3.36
C GLY A 181 -10.52 10.94 -2.63
N ILE A 182 -9.98 9.96 -3.34
CA ILE A 182 -9.17 8.87 -2.77
C ILE A 182 -7.83 9.41 -2.24
N MET A 183 -7.17 10.30 -2.98
CA MET A 183 -5.91 10.89 -2.52
C MET A 183 -6.07 11.75 -1.27
N LYS A 184 -7.15 12.54 -1.18
CA LYS A 184 -7.50 13.29 0.03
C LYS A 184 -7.71 12.37 1.23
N LEU A 185 -8.40 11.25 1.02
CA LEU A 185 -8.62 10.24 2.07
C LEU A 185 -7.29 9.64 2.55
N LEU A 186 -6.44 9.16 1.64
CA LEU A 186 -5.13 8.58 1.99
C LEU A 186 -4.23 9.61 2.70
N THR A 187 -4.17 10.84 2.19
CA THR A 187 -3.40 11.92 2.81
C THR A 187 -3.92 12.26 4.22
N GLY A 188 -5.25 12.23 4.41
CA GLY A 188 -5.86 12.41 5.73
C GLY A 188 -5.45 11.30 6.70
N ILE A 189 -5.55 10.03 6.28
CA ILE A 189 -5.12 8.88 7.10
C ILE A 189 -3.65 9.00 7.49
N ASN A 190 -2.78 9.37 6.55
CA ASN A 190 -1.36 9.55 6.80
C ASN A 190 -1.10 10.63 7.87
N LYS A 191 -1.74 11.81 7.73
CA LYS A 191 -1.55 12.95 8.64
C LYS A 191 -2.14 12.69 10.03
N ASP A 192 -3.37 12.14 10.09
CA ASP A 192 -4.11 12.03 11.35
C ASP A 192 -3.59 10.90 12.23
N LYS A 193 -3.07 9.82 11.63
CA LYS A 193 -2.64 8.60 12.35
C LYS A 193 -1.13 8.38 12.31
N GLY A 194 -0.39 9.15 11.52
CA GLY A 194 1.03 8.88 11.29
C GLY A 194 1.31 7.56 10.57
N THR A 195 0.27 6.95 9.95
CA THR A 195 0.44 5.73 9.15
C THR A 195 1.26 6.06 7.91
N ALA A 196 2.38 5.36 7.70
CA ALA A 196 3.15 5.54 6.48
C ALA A 196 2.37 5.05 5.24
N ILE A 197 2.62 5.65 4.09
CA ILE A 197 2.03 5.22 2.81
C ILE A 197 3.13 5.04 1.78
N VAL A 198 3.17 3.86 1.15
CA VAL A 198 3.99 3.59 -0.04
C VAL A 198 3.02 3.36 -1.20
N MET A 199 3.05 4.23 -2.18
CA MET A 199 2.11 4.22 -3.30
C MET A 199 2.85 4.08 -4.63
N VAL A 200 2.55 3.01 -5.37
CA VAL A 200 2.93 2.92 -6.78
C VAL A 200 1.93 3.72 -7.61
N THR A 201 2.43 4.57 -8.47
CA THR A 201 1.62 5.27 -9.47
C THR A 201 2.44 5.67 -10.69
N HIS A 202 1.79 5.74 -11.85
CA HIS A 202 2.32 6.34 -13.06
C HIS A 202 1.69 7.72 -13.35
N ASN A 203 0.71 8.15 -12.54
CA ASN A 203 0.01 9.41 -12.74
C ASN A 203 0.79 10.59 -12.12
N ARG A 204 1.47 11.36 -12.99
CA ARG A 204 2.27 12.52 -12.62
C ARG A 204 1.49 13.58 -11.84
N GLN A 205 0.23 13.87 -12.24
CA GLN A 205 -0.61 14.88 -11.59
C GLN A 205 -0.86 14.58 -10.12
N ILE A 206 -0.84 13.30 -9.72
CA ILE A 206 -1.08 12.89 -8.34
C ILE A 206 0.11 13.29 -7.45
N PHE A 207 1.33 12.88 -7.78
CA PHE A 207 2.47 13.15 -6.92
C PHE A 207 2.95 14.60 -6.99
N GLU A 208 2.62 15.35 -8.05
CA GLU A 208 2.80 16.80 -8.10
C GLU A 208 1.79 17.54 -7.20
N LYS A 209 0.53 17.08 -7.16
CA LYS A 209 -0.53 17.71 -6.34
C LYS A 209 -0.45 17.34 -4.86
N TYR A 210 -0.06 16.12 -4.55
CA TYR A 210 -0.01 15.59 -3.20
C TYR A 210 1.45 15.34 -2.80
N PRO A 211 2.09 16.24 -2.01
CA PRO A 211 3.51 16.13 -1.72
C PRO A 211 3.89 14.84 -0.99
N GLY A 212 5.02 14.27 -1.39
CA GLY A 212 5.62 13.08 -0.81
C GLY A 212 7.04 12.88 -1.36
N ARG A 213 7.76 11.94 -0.78
CA ARG A 213 9.06 11.51 -1.31
C ARG A 213 8.83 10.66 -2.55
N VAL A 214 9.70 10.77 -3.56
CA VAL A 214 9.54 10.09 -4.84
C VAL A 214 10.73 9.17 -5.10
N MET A 215 10.45 7.88 -5.28
CA MET A 215 11.40 6.87 -5.73
C MET A 215 11.18 6.63 -7.23
N ILE A 216 12.21 6.79 -8.05
CA ILE A 216 12.16 6.63 -9.51
C ILE A 216 12.71 5.27 -9.88
N CYS A 217 11.87 4.41 -10.50
CA CYS A 217 12.28 3.12 -11.06
C CYS A 217 12.56 3.27 -12.55
N LYS A 218 13.84 3.13 -12.94
CA LYS A 218 14.31 3.27 -14.32
C LYS A 218 15.56 2.40 -14.52
N ASP A 219 15.70 1.81 -15.72
CA ASP A 219 16.92 1.07 -16.13
C ASP A 219 17.38 0.05 -15.07
N GLU A 220 16.44 -0.80 -14.60
CA GLU A 220 16.65 -1.84 -13.58
C GLU A 220 17.20 -1.31 -12.23
N THR A 221 17.02 -0.03 -11.95
CA THR A 221 17.36 0.62 -10.67
C THR A 221 16.17 1.34 -10.08
N CYS A 222 16.21 1.63 -8.78
CA CYS A 222 15.23 2.49 -8.12
C CYS A 222 15.94 3.37 -7.09
N TYR A 223 15.80 4.68 -7.24
CA TYR A 223 16.50 5.67 -6.41
C TYR A 223 15.57 6.82 -6.01
N GLU A 224 15.89 7.48 -4.91
CA GLU A 224 15.13 8.64 -4.45
C GLU A 224 15.44 9.87 -5.29
N GLN A 225 14.42 10.57 -5.78
CA GLN A 225 14.52 11.81 -6.52
C GLN A 225 15.23 12.88 -5.68
N LYS A 226 16.23 13.53 -6.23
CA LYS A 226 16.86 14.71 -5.62
C LYS A 226 16.04 15.97 -5.90
N ALA A 227 16.08 16.94 -4.98
CA ALA A 227 15.27 18.16 -5.03
C ALA A 227 15.36 18.98 -6.34
N ASP A 228 16.49 18.88 -7.07
CA ASP A 228 16.75 19.61 -8.32
C ASP A 228 16.55 18.75 -9.59
N GLU A 229 16.07 17.51 -9.44
CA GLU A 229 15.93 16.58 -10.56
C GLU A 229 14.53 16.69 -11.18
N VAL A 230 14.47 17.09 -12.44
CA VAL A 230 13.21 17.07 -13.21
C VAL A 230 12.88 15.62 -13.54
N ILE A 231 11.73 15.16 -13.13
CA ILE A 231 11.26 13.79 -13.47
C ILE A 231 10.91 13.77 -14.95
N ASP A 232 11.84 13.27 -15.76
CA ASP A 232 11.59 12.95 -17.16
C ASP A 232 10.96 11.54 -17.23
N LEU A 233 9.70 11.47 -16.88
CA LEU A 233 8.86 10.32 -17.22
C LEU A 233 8.33 10.60 -18.63
N ASP A 234 9.11 10.31 -19.67
CA ASP A 234 8.61 10.17 -21.03
C ASP A 234 7.52 9.07 -21.05
N ILE A 235 6.34 9.43 -20.53
CA ILE A 235 5.11 8.67 -20.65
C ILE A 235 4.49 9.14 -21.97
N THR A 236 5.06 8.66 -23.08
CA THR A 236 4.33 8.67 -24.34
C THR A 236 3.26 7.60 -24.20
N ILE A 237 2.00 8.04 -24.17
CA ILE A 237 0.76 7.27 -24.21
C ILE A 237 0.72 6.40 -25.48
#